data_1eab6759aabe82f84abf56da9666b992
#
_entry.id   1eab6759aabe82f84abf56da9666b992
#
_cell.length_a   1.000
_cell.length_b   1.000
_cell.length_c   1.000
_cell.angle_alpha   90.00
_cell.angle_beta   90.00
_cell.angle_gamma   90.00
#
_symmetry.space_group_name_H-M   'P 1'
#
loop_
_entity.id
_entity.type
_entity.pdbx_description
1 polymer ?
#
loop_
_entity_poly.entity_id
_entity_poly.type
_entity_poly.pdbx_seq_one_letter_code
_entity_poly.pdbx_strand_id
1 'polypeptide(L)'
;MNKFILIILLTFSYANSDKYNHGMSKAIDLFKTANTREDFLKASNFFYRISQAVDDNWLPGYYYALCNFQISLKEKDSFIKDEYLDKSMDLLS
;
A
#
# COMPACT_ATOMS: atom_id res chain seq x y z
N MET A 1 33.54 -10.85 -15.32
CA MET A 1 32.97 -9.56 -14.91
C MET A 1 31.44 -9.55 -14.88
N ASN A 2 30.80 -10.04 -15.91
CA ASN A 2 29.33 -10.06 -15.97
C ASN A 2 28.69 -10.90 -14.84
N LYS A 3 29.36 -11.98 -14.42
CA LYS A 3 28.85 -12.84 -13.35
C LYS A 3 28.85 -12.14 -11.99
N PHE A 4 29.81 -11.28 -11.73
CA PHE A 4 29.87 -10.51 -10.48
C PHE A 4 28.78 -9.48 -10.41
N ILE A 5 28.51 -8.79 -11.52
CA ILE A 5 27.44 -7.79 -11.59
C ILE A 5 26.08 -8.45 -11.41
N LEU A 6 25.88 -9.64 -12.00
CA LEU A 6 24.64 -10.40 -11.86
C LEU A 6 24.39 -10.83 -10.42
N ILE A 7 25.43 -11.30 -9.73
CA ILE A 7 25.33 -11.74 -8.34
C ILE A 7 24.98 -10.56 -7.43
N ILE A 8 25.60 -9.40 -7.66
CA ILE A 8 25.31 -8.17 -6.88
C ILE A 8 23.87 -7.74 -7.09
N LEU A 9 23.38 -7.79 -8.34
CA LEU A 9 21.99 -7.41 -8.66
C LEU A 9 20.99 -8.37 -8.01
N LEU A 10 21.29 -9.68 -8.04
CA LEU A 10 20.42 -10.68 -7.40
C LEU A 10 20.37 -10.50 -5.89
N THR A 11 21.52 -10.23 -5.26
CA THR A 11 21.58 -9.99 -3.81
C THR A 11 20.77 -8.74 -3.43
N PHE A 12 20.89 -7.68 -4.22
CA PHE A 12 20.16 -6.44 -3.98
C PHE A 12 18.64 -6.65 -4.14
N SER A 13 18.24 -7.36 -5.20
CA SER A 13 16.82 -7.68 -5.44
C SER A 13 16.24 -8.54 -4.32
N TYR A 14 17.00 -9.48 -3.81
CA TYR A 14 16.60 -10.35 -2.71
C TYR A 14 16.38 -9.55 -1.43
N ALA A 15 17.30 -8.65 -1.10
CA ALA A 15 17.16 -7.79 0.08
C ALA A 15 15.95 -6.88 0.00
N ASN A 16 15.67 -6.28 -1.18
CA ASN A 16 14.49 -5.47 -1.42
C ASN A 16 13.21 -6.29 -1.33
N SER A 17 13.23 -7.53 -1.83
CA SER A 17 12.09 -8.44 -1.77
C SER A 17 11.72 -8.77 -0.32
N ASP A 18 12.72 -9.05 0.53
CA ASP A 18 12.48 -9.32 1.95
C ASP A 18 11.90 -8.11 2.66
N LYS A 19 12.46 -6.94 2.42
CA LYS A 19 11.98 -5.69 3.00
C LYS A 19 10.55 -5.40 2.55
N TYR A 20 10.26 -5.61 1.27
CA TYR A 20 8.92 -5.45 0.71
C TYR A 20 7.94 -6.41 1.37
N ASN A 21 8.28 -7.69 1.46
CA ASN A 21 7.42 -8.72 2.05
C ASN A 21 7.13 -8.42 3.51
N HIS A 22 8.13 -7.97 4.26
CA HIS A 22 7.97 -7.60 5.66
C HIS A 22 7.03 -6.40 5.80
N GLY A 23 7.22 -5.37 4.99
CA GLY A 23 6.38 -4.18 4.99
C GLY A 23 4.94 -4.48 4.62
N MET A 24 4.73 -5.27 3.56
CA MET A 24 3.39 -5.67 3.12
C MET A 24 2.69 -6.53 4.16
N SER A 25 3.39 -7.46 4.77
CA SER A 25 2.81 -8.31 5.83
C SER A 25 2.29 -7.45 6.98
N LYS A 26 3.08 -6.48 7.41
CA LYS A 26 2.69 -5.57 8.48
C LYS A 26 1.49 -4.71 8.09
N ALA A 27 1.50 -4.17 6.88
CA ALA A 27 0.41 -3.33 6.39
C ALA A 27 -0.90 -4.12 6.25
N ILE A 28 -0.81 -5.35 5.75
CA ILE A 28 -1.98 -6.23 5.61
C ILE A 28 -2.55 -6.58 6.98
N ASP A 29 -1.69 -6.85 7.97
CA ASP A 29 -2.16 -7.10 9.34
C ASP A 29 -2.91 -5.90 9.91
N LEU A 30 -2.40 -4.70 9.68
CA LEU A 30 -3.10 -3.48 10.08
C LEU A 30 -4.46 -3.36 9.41
N PHE A 31 -4.53 -3.68 8.12
CA PHE A 31 -5.79 -3.66 7.37
C PHE A 31 -6.79 -4.67 7.90
N LYS A 32 -6.35 -5.89 8.17
CA LYS A 32 -7.21 -6.98 8.64
C LYS A 32 -7.80 -6.71 10.01
N THR A 33 -7.06 -6.01 10.87
CA THR A 33 -7.50 -5.70 12.24
C THR A 33 -8.15 -4.34 12.35
N ALA A 34 -8.24 -3.59 11.26
CA ALA A 34 -8.81 -2.25 11.25
C ALA A 34 -10.33 -2.29 11.47
N ASN A 35 -10.82 -1.46 12.37
CA ASN A 35 -12.25 -1.31 12.65
C ASN A 35 -12.74 0.13 12.56
N THR A 36 -11.85 1.09 12.77
CA THR A 36 -12.18 2.51 12.79
C THR A 36 -11.61 3.22 11.58
N ARG A 37 -12.11 4.43 11.33
CA ARG A 37 -11.59 5.30 10.29
C ARG A 37 -10.08 5.52 10.47
N GLU A 38 -9.66 5.78 11.70
CA GLU A 38 -8.27 6.03 12.05
C GLU A 38 -7.39 4.80 11.80
N ASP A 39 -7.91 3.61 12.07
CA ASP A 39 -7.21 2.36 11.79
C ASP A 39 -6.93 2.19 10.30
N PHE A 40 -7.95 2.45 9.47
CA PHE A 40 -7.80 2.36 8.02
C PHE A 40 -6.86 3.45 7.49
N LEU A 41 -6.90 4.64 8.10
CA LEU A 41 -5.98 5.71 7.73
C LEU A 41 -4.53 5.32 8.00
N LYS A 42 -4.28 4.70 9.15
CA LYS A 42 -2.95 4.21 9.50
C LYS A 42 -2.47 3.15 8.51
N ALA A 43 -3.32 2.18 8.18
CA ALA A 43 -3.00 1.15 7.19
C ALA A 43 -2.73 1.78 5.82
N SER A 44 -3.54 2.75 5.40
CA SER A 44 -3.37 3.41 4.12
C SER A 44 -2.02 4.11 4.00
N ASN A 45 -1.55 4.72 5.08
CA ASN A 45 -0.25 5.39 5.09
C ASN A 45 0.89 4.40 4.89
N PHE A 46 0.79 3.20 5.45
CA PHE A 46 1.78 2.14 5.22
C PHE A 46 1.78 1.70 3.75
N PHE A 47 0.61 1.43 3.19
CA PHE A 47 0.51 1.00 1.78
C PHE A 47 0.98 2.09 0.83
N TYR A 48 0.67 3.35 1.12
CA TYR A 48 1.14 4.46 0.30
C TYR A 48 2.66 4.51 0.25
N ARG A 49 3.32 4.41 1.40
CA ARG A 49 4.79 4.44 1.46
C ARG A 49 5.40 3.28 0.68
N ILE A 50 4.81 2.09 0.79
CA ILE A 50 5.29 0.93 0.04
C ILE A 50 5.10 1.15 -1.46
N SER A 51 3.94 1.68 -1.87
CA SER A 51 3.66 1.95 -3.28
C SER A 51 4.64 2.94 -3.90
N GLN A 52 5.12 3.90 -3.11
CA GLN A 52 6.11 4.87 -3.58
C GLN A 52 7.51 4.27 -3.69
N ALA A 53 7.79 3.20 -2.95
CA ALA A 53 9.09 2.54 -2.95
C ALA A 53 9.23 1.49 -4.06
N VAL A 54 8.12 0.97 -4.60
CA VAL A 54 8.12 -0.07 -5.64
C VAL A 54 7.24 0.39 -6.80
N ASP A 55 7.85 0.59 -7.98
CA ASP A 55 7.16 1.18 -9.13
C ASP A 55 6.35 0.16 -9.94
N ASP A 56 6.80 -1.09 -9.99
CA ASP A 56 6.28 -2.11 -10.89
C ASP A 56 5.40 -3.15 -10.19
N ASN A 57 4.96 -2.87 -8.96
CA ASN A 57 4.08 -3.77 -8.23
C ASN A 57 2.76 -3.04 -7.91
N TRP A 58 1.67 -3.54 -8.47
CA TRP A 58 0.35 -2.93 -8.31
C TRP A 58 -0.29 -3.17 -6.94
N LEU A 59 0.17 -4.17 -6.19
CA LEU A 59 -0.52 -4.64 -4.98
C LEU A 59 -0.61 -3.59 -3.87
N PRO A 60 0.47 -2.86 -3.52
CA PRO A 60 0.35 -1.82 -2.49
C PRO A 60 -0.65 -0.73 -2.86
N GLY A 61 -0.68 -0.32 -4.13
CA GLY A 61 -1.64 0.67 -4.61
C GLY A 61 -3.08 0.17 -4.51
N TYR A 62 -3.29 -1.10 -4.81
CA TYR A 62 -4.61 -1.73 -4.69
C TYR A 62 -5.11 -1.69 -3.24
N TYR A 63 -4.27 -2.09 -2.28
CA TYR A 63 -4.64 -2.02 -0.86
C TYR A 63 -4.82 -0.59 -0.39
N TYR A 64 -4.01 0.34 -0.89
CA TYR A 64 -4.19 1.76 -0.59
C TYR A 64 -5.59 2.24 -1.02
N ALA A 65 -6.02 1.85 -2.21
CA ALA A 65 -7.35 2.17 -2.71
C ALA A 65 -8.44 1.55 -1.85
N LEU A 66 -8.27 0.30 -1.43
CA LEU A 66 -9.22 -0.36 -0.53
C LEU A 66 -9.35 0.37 0.80
N CYS A 67 -8.22 0.83 1.36
CA CYS A 67 -8.23 1.61 2.60
C CYS A 67 -9.03 2.91 2.42
N ASN A 68 -8.80 3.63 1.32
CA ASN A 68 -9.52 4.87 1.05
C ASN A 68 -11.03 4.61 0.88
N PHE A 69 -11.39 3.50 0.25
CA PHE A 69 -12.78 3.10 0.14
C PHE A 69 -13.41 2.86 1.52
N GLN A 70 -12.72 2.13 2.39
CA GLN A 70 -13.21 1.88 3.75
C GLN A 70 -13.32 3.17 4.57
N ILE A 71 -12.36 4.08 4.41
CA ILE A 71 -12.43 5.39 5.06
C ILE A 71 -13.67 6.15 4.60
N SER A 72 -13.98 6.10 3.32
CA SER A 72 -15.16 6.79 2.78
C SER A 72 -16.45 6.25 3.37
N LEU A 73 -16.54 4.94 3.59
CA LEU A 73 -17.71 4.32 4.18
C LEU A 73 -17.93 4.73 5.64
N LYS A 74 -16.86 5.09 6.34
CA LYS A 74 -16.90 5.47 7.76
C LYS A 74 -16.96 7.00 7.95
N GLU A 75 -16.84 7.77 6.89
CA GLU A 75 -16.87 9.23 6.96
C GLU A 75 -18.30 9.72 6.98
N LYS A 76 -18.63 10.59 7.93
CA LYS A 76 -19.98 11.14 8.09
C LYS A 76 -20.22 12.37 7.23
N ASP A 77 -19.16 13.11 6.89
CA ASP A 77 -19.25 14.28 6.03
C ASP A 77 -19.26 13.82 4.58
N SER A 78 -20.35 14.13 3.86
CA SER A 78 -20.54 13.66 2.49
C SER A 78 -19.50 14.22 1.52
N PHE A 79 -19.02 15.44 1.75
CA PHE A 79 -17.99 16.04 0.90
C PHE A 79 -16.65 15.29 1.05
N ILE A 80 -16.24 15.03 2.28
CA ILE A 80 -15.01 14.28 2.55
C ILE A 80 -15.15 12.84 2.05
N LYS A 81 -16.32 12.24 2.23
CA LYS A 81 -16.61 10.89 1.73
C LYS A 81 -16.40 10.82 0.22
N ASP A 82 -16.91 11.80 -0.52
CA ASP A 82 -16.79 11.85 -1.98
C ASP A 82 -15.32 11.99 -2.40
N GLU A 83 -14.52 12.76 -1.68
CA GLU A 83 -13.07 12.86 -1.94
C GLU A 83 -12.39 11.50 -1.86
N TYR A 84 -12.67 10.74 -0.80
CA TYR A 84 -12.07 9.41 -0.63
C TYR A 84 -12.54 8.42 -1.68
N LEU A 85 -13.81 8.49 -2.06
CA LEU A 85 -14.35 7.64 -3.13
C LEU A 85 -13.70 7.95 -4.47
N ASP A 86 -13.56 9.21 -4.82
CA ASP A 86 -12.92 9.64 -6.06
C ASP A 86 -11.47 9.16 -6.10
N LYS A 87 -10.75 9.31 -4.98
CA LYS A 87 -9.37 8.85 -4.85
C LYS A 87 -9.26 7.35 -5.04
N SER A 88 -10.17 6.58 -4.44
CA SER A 88 -10.20 5.11 -4.60
C SER A 88 -10.43 4.71 -6.05
N MET A 89 -11.37 5.35 -6.72
CA MET A 89 -11.70 5.07 -8.11
C MET A 89 -10.54 5.41 -9.03
N ASP A 90 -9.87 6.53 -8.80
CA ASP A 90 -8.69 6.92 -9.59
C ASP A 90 -7.56 5.90 -9.43
N LEU A 91 -7.36 5.39 -8.23
CA LEU A 91 -6.31 4.42 -7.96
C LEU A 91 -6.61 3.05 -8.55
N LEU A 92 -7.88 2.69 -8.67
CA LEU A 92 -8.31 1.40 -9.20
C LEU A 92 -8.44 1.40 -10.73
N SER A 93 -8.57 2.55 -11.34
CA SER A 93 -8.65 2.67 -12.80
C SER A 93 -7.27 2.79 -13.43
#